data_47bf7d922afdda1db3edb3c6f8110bc2
#
_entry.id   47bf7d922afdda1db3edb3c6f8110bc2
#
_cell.length_a   1.000
_cell.length_b   1.000
_cell.length_c   1.000
_cell.angle_alpha   90.00
_cell.angle_beta   90.00
_cell.angle_gamma   90.00
#
_symmetry.space_group_name_H-M   'P 1'
#
loop_
_entity.id
_entity.type
_entity.pdbx_description
1 polymer ?
#
loop_
_entity_poly.entity_id
_entity_poly.type
_entity_poly.pdbx_seq_one_letter_code
_entity_poly.pdbx_strand_id
1 'polypeptide(L)' 'DKNTIDPDTDATKALSLMHSTDNSRLVVAKDKQIQGVITLKDLLKFLNLKMDLEGEQI' A
#
# COMPACT_ATOMS: atom_id res chain seq x y z
N ASP A 1 6.77 -0.36 -14.05
CA ASP A 1 7.28 -1.51 -13.33
C ASP A 1 6.20 -2.21 -12.55
N LYS A 2 6.42 -3.49 -12.31
CA LYS A 2 5.41 -4.30 -11.63
C LYS A 2 5.23 -3.93 -10.18
N ASN A 3 6.25 -3.37 -9.56
CA ASN A 3 6.19 -3.03 -8.15
C ASN A 3 6.23 -1.53 -7.91
N THR A 4 5.80 -0.76 -8.91
CA THR A 4 5.76 0.69 -8.79
C THR A 4 4.31 1.16 -8.84
N ILE A 5 3.96 2.05 -7.93
CA ILE A 5 2.60 2.60 -7.88
C ILE A 5 2.67 4.11 -7.82
N ASP A 6 1.52 4.71 -8.12
CA ASP A 6 1.33 6.15 -8.04
C ASP A 6 0.98 6.55 -6.60
N PRO A 7 1.38 7.73 -6.13
CA PRO A 7 1.01 8.16 -4.77
C PRO A 7 -0.48 8.18 -4.51
N ASP A 8 -1.28 8.29 -5.56
CA ASP A 8 -2.74 8.32 -5.42
C ASP A 8 -3.37 6.94 -5.43
N THR A 9 -2.56 5.88 -5.52
CA THR A 9 -3.08 4.53 -5.55
C THR A 9 -3.71 4.15 -4.23
N ASP A 10 -4.89 3.54 -4.30
CA ASP A 10 -5.60 3.03 -3.13
C ASP A 10 -4.76 2.00 -2.39
N ALA A 11 -4.87 1.98 -1.06
CA ALA A 11 -4.15 1.01 -0.24
C ALA A 11 -4.58 -0.42 -0.58
N THR A 12 -5.87 -0.62 -0.86
CA THR A 12 -6.35 -1.96 -1.23
C THR A 12 -5.77 -2.41 -2.55
N LYS A 13 -5.62 -1.49 -3.49
CA LYS A 13 -5.02 -1.84 -4.77
C LYS A 13 -3.53 -2.13 -4.61
N ALA A 14 -2.85 -1.37 -3.77
CA ALA A 14 -1.45 -1.61 -3.48
C ALA A 14 -1.26 -2.99 -2.86
N LEU A 15 -2.13 -3.34 -1.92
CA LEU A 15 -2.07 -4.64 -1.27
C LEU A 15 -2.30 -5.76 -2.28
N SER A 16 -3.26 -5.56 -3.17
CA SER A 16 -3.55 -6.53 -4.22
C SER A 16 -2.35 -6.71 -5.14
N LEU A 17 -1.68 -5.62 -5.46
CA LEU A 17 -0.50 -5.66 -6.31
C LEU A 17 0.63 -6.42 -5.63
N MET A 18 0.83 -6.19 -4.34
CA MET A 18 1.83 -6.93 -3.58
C MET A 18 1.55 -8.42 -3.62
N HIS A 19 0.29 -8.78 -3.47
CA HIS A 19 -0.11 -10.18 -3.49
C HIS A 19 0.14 -10.81 -4.87
N SER A 20 -0.28 -10.12 -5.91
CA SER A 20 -0.18 -10.67 -7.26
C SER A 20 1.26 -10.75 -7.77
N THR A 21 2.14 -9.89 -7.29
CA THR A 21 3.54 -9.90 -7.69
C THR A 21 4.44 -10.60 -6.69
N ASP A 22 3.86 -11.07 -5.59
CA ASP A 22 4.59 -11.74 -4.52
C ASP A 22 5.71 -10.86 -3.97
N ASN A 23 5.43 -9.58 -3.88
CA ASN A 23 6.35 -8.59 -3.32
C ASN A 23 5.76 -8.01 -2.06
N SER A 24 6.61 -7.78 -1.07
CA SER A 24 6.19 -7.12 0.15
C SER A 24 6.56 -5.65 0.18
N ARG A 25 7.03 -5.12 -0.94
CA ARG A 25 7.43 -3.73 -1.07
C ARG A 25 6.96 -3.18 -2.39
N LEU A 26 6.57 -1.92 -2.38
CA LEU A 26 6.21 -1.21 -3.59
C LEU A 26 6.91 0.14 -3.60
N VAL A 27 7.35 0.54 -4.78
CA VAL A 27 7.97 1.86 -4.96
C VAL A 27 6.87 2.84 -5.33
N VAL A 28 6.82 3.95 -4.62
CA VAL A 28 5.87 5.02 -4.92
C VAL A 28 6.60 6.03 -5.80
N ALA A 29 6.09 6.23 -7.00
CA ALA A 29 6.74 7.13 -7.95
C ALA A 29 5.70 7.96 -8.68
N LYS A 30 6.10 9.16 -9.04
CA LYS A 30 5.26 10.06 -9.82
C LYS A 30 6.14 10.83 -10.79
N ASP A 31 5.72 10.89 -12.04
CA ASP A 31 6.46 11.62 -13.08
C ASP A 31 7.92 11.16 -13.16
N LYS A 32 8.11 9.84 -13.04
CA LYS A 32 9.42 9.20 -13.13
C LYS A 32 10.33 9.55 -11.95
N GLN A 33 9.76 10.10 -10.88
CA GLN A 33 10.54 10.40 -9.69
C GLN A 33 10.04 9.52 -8.54
N ILE A 34 10.99 8.90 -7.86
CA ILE A 34 10.66 8.05 -6.73
C ILE A 34 10.32 8.92 -5.53
N GLN A 35 9.13 8.72 -4.99
CA GLN A 35 8.66 9.44 -3.81
C GLN A 35 8.98 8.69 -2.53
N GLY A 36 9.03 7.38 -2.60
CA GLY A 36 9.32 6.58 -1.43
C GLY A 36 9.03 5.12 -1.68
N VAL A 37 9.07 4.34 -0.60
CA VAL A 37 8.81 2.91 -0.66
C VAL A 37 7.79 2.56 0.40
N ILE A 38 6.80 1.75 0.03
CA ILE A 38 5.81 1.23 0.96
C ILE A 38 6.07 -0.25 1.17
N THR A 39 6.00 -0.70 2.42
CA THR A 39 6.12 -2.12 2.73
C THR A 39 4.76 -2.69 3.09
N LEU A 40 4.66 -4.01 3.02
CA LEU A 40 3.44 -4.70 3.44
C LEU A 40 3.10 -4.38 4.89
N LYS A 41 4.11 -4.28 5.72
CA LYS A 41 3.92 -3.95 7.12
C LYS A 41 3.26 -2.59 7.28
N ASP A 42 3.68 -1.62 6.47
CA ASP A 42 3.09 -0.28 6.50
C ASP A 42 1.62 -0.32 6.11
N LEU A 43 1.30 -1.08 5.07
CA LEU A 43 -0.08 -1.19 4.62
C LEU A 43 -0.95 -1.88 5.65
N LEU A 44 -0.45 -2.92 6.27
CA LEU A 44 -1.21 -3.63 7.30
C LEU A 44 -1.46 -2.71 8.50
N LYS A 45 -0.49 -1.90 8.83
CA LYS A 45 -0.64 -0.95 9.93
C LYS A 45 -1.73 0.07 9.61
N PHE A 46 -1.73 0.56 8.38
CA PHE A 46 -2.75 1.51 7.93
C PHE A 46 -4.14 0.88 7.95
N LEU A 47 -4.26 -0.35 7.50
CA LEU A 47 -5.54 -1.04 7.48
C LEU A 47 -6.05 -1.33 8.88
N ASN A 48 -5.17 -1.69 9.78
CA ASN A 48 -5.55 -1.90 11.18
C ASN A 48 -6.12 -0.63 11.79
N LEU A 49 -5.47 0.48 11.54
CA LEU A 49 -5.94 1.76 12.06
C LEU A 49 -7.33 2.08 11.51
N LYS A 50 -7.51 1.83 10.23
CA LYS A 50 -8.79 2.07 9.60
C LYS A 50 -9.88 1.17 10.17
N MET A 51 -9.57 -0.07 10.41
CA MET A 51 -10.53 -0.99 10.99
C MET A 51 -10.89 -0.61 12.41
N ASP A 52 -9.93 -0.14 13.18
CA ASP A 52 -10.18 0.33 14.53
C ASP A 52 -11.17 1.48 14.54
N LEU A 53 -11.01 2.39 13.58
CA LEU A 53 -11.90 3.55 13.51
C LEU A 53 -13.31 3.17 13.10
N GLU A 54 -13.45 2.13 12.30
CA GLU A 54 -14.75 1.75 11.74
C GLU A 54 -15.43 0.62 12.49
N GLY A 55 -14.66 -0.22 13.13
CA GLY A 55 -15.20 -1.43 13.72
C GLY A 55 -15.01 -1.57 15.22
N GLU A 56 -14.50 -0.57 15.87
CA GLU A 56 -14.17 -0.72 17.29
C GLU A 56 -15.41 -0.83 18.17
N GLN A 57 -16.55 -0.48 17.62
CA GLN A 57 -17.79 -0.59 18.38
C GLN A 57 -18.27 -2.03 18.50
N ILE A 58 -17.68 -2.88 17.79
CA ILE A 58 -18.05 -4.29 17.77
C ILE A 58 -17.82 -4.96 19.11
#